data_3f04a54cdefb29d5806c49fdca24561a
#
_entry.id   3f04a54cdefb29d5806c49fdca24561a
#
_cell.length_a   1.000
_cell.length_b   1.000
_cell.length_c   1.000
_cell.angle_alpha   90.00
_cell.angle_beta   90.00
_cell.angle_gamma   90.00
#
_symmetry.space_group_name_H-M   'P 1'
#
loop_
_entity.id
_entity.type
_entity.pdbx_description
1 polymer ?
#
loop_
_entity_poly.entity_id
_entity_poly.type
_entity_poly.pdbx_seq_one_letter_code
_entity_poly.pdbx_strand_id
1 'polypeptide(L)'
;TIIQSFEQLSKETIGVNKGCRRIWVFWGQGEDQMPVLVKACYKQLISLNGDVVLITKENVHDYVDIPAAIYQKVESGKLTWANFSDIVRTTLLAQHGGLWLDATVWITRPFPFDDFKTMPFYSVNGKVPVNNKSVRFWTSFEWNWSSWAMLANEPGSLLFQFVSQMMQAIAVKELYWLDYVLQDYLIFYACRKFPQIGKDMTACNEIEFKNRGTLASLMNSPYNEDEYKKLNTTDYIFKLSYRTLWQVTTPNNHTTYYGKLIAKL
;
A
#
# COMPACT_ATOMS: atom_id res chain seq x y z
N THR A 1 -24.48 15.99 -1.69
CA THR A 1 -23.73 14.94 -0.94
C THR A 1 -22.44 14.59 -1.68
N ILE A 2 -21.40 14.06 -0.97
CA ILE A 2 -20.15 13.61 -1.60
C ILE A 2 -20.44 12.67 -2.78
N ILE A 3 -21.36 11.74 -2.62
CA ILE A 3 -21.75 10.79 -3.67
C ILE A 3 -22.29 11.49 -4.93
N GLN A 4 -23.13 12.50 -4.79
CA GLN A 4 -23.71 13.23 -5.93
C GLN A 4 -22.67 14.04 -6.70
N SER A 5 -21.72 14.67 -6.02
CA SER A 5 -20.61 15.37 -6.68
C SER A 5 -19.71 14.40 -7.46
N PHE A 6 -19.49 13.19 -6.95
CA PHE A 6 -18.74 12.15 -7.67
C PHE A 6 -19.49 11.55 -8.86
N GLU A 7 -20.80 11.44 -8.81
CA GLU A 7 -21.63 11.02 -9.95
C GLU A 7 -21.52 12.00 -11.14
N GLN A 8 -21.26 13.27 -10.87
CA GLN A 8 -21.01 14.27 -11.89
C GLN A 8 -19.59 14.20 -12.45
N LEU A 9 -18.57 14.11 -11.55
CA LEU A 9 -17.16 13.98 -11.91
C LEU A 9 -16.86 12.70 -12.71
N SER A 10 -17.52 11.59 -12.39
CA SER A 10 -17.33 10.31 -13.11
C SER A 10 -17.80 10.34 -14.57
N LYS A 11 -18.49 11.37 -15.00
CA LYS A 11 -18.93 11.58 -16.39
C LYS A 11 -17.95 12.43 -17.20
N GLU A 12 -17.01 13.11 -16.56
CA GLU A 12 -16.01 13.93 -17.19
C GLU A 12 -14.78 13.06 -17.53
N THR A 13 -14.41 13.01 -18.80
CA THR A 13 -13.22 12.28 -19.25
C THR A 13 -11.99 13.09 -18.84
N ILE A 14 -11.20 12.58 -17.90
CA ILE A 14 -9.93 13.20 -17.49
C ILE A 14 -8.88 12.85 -18.55
N GLY A 15 -8.24 13.87 -19.11
CA GLY A 15 -7.17 13.70 -20.10
C GLY A 15 -5.95 12.99 -19.52
N VAL A 16 -5.32 12.12 -20.32
CA VAL A 16 -4.13 11.35 -19.93
C VAL A 16 -2.93 12.30 -19.81
N ASN A 17 -2.45 12.53 -18.59
CA ASN A 17 -1.22 13.26 -18.29
C ASN A 17 -0.04 12.29 -18.12
N LYS A 18 1.19 12.82 -18.05
CA LYS A 18 2.39 12.03 -17.77
C LYS A 18 2.28 11.36 -16.40
N GLY A 19 2.31 10.03 -16.36
CA GLY A 19 2.17 9.25 -15.15
C GLY A 19 3.12 9.67 -14.02
N CYS A 20 2.63 9.71 -12.81
CA CYS A 20 3.43 10.00 -11.61
C CYS A 20 4.28 8.78 -11.23
N ARG A 21 5.61 8.96 -11.17
CA ARG A 21 6.56 7.87 -10.83
C ARG A 21 7.06 7.94 -9.39
N ARG A 22 6.47 8.79 -8.56
CA ARG A 22 6.83 8.94 -7.14
C ARG A 22 6.37 7.76 -6.32
N ILE A 23 7.23 7.33 -5.38
CA ILE A 23 6.89 6.29 -4.41
C ILE A 23 6.72 6.92 -3.03
N TRP A 24 5.59 6.67 -2.41
CA TRP A 24 5.24 7.17 -1.09
C TRP A 24 5.40 6.07 -0.05
N VAL A 25 6.11 6.37 1.02
CA VAL A 25 6.24 5.51 2.21
C VAL A 25 5.88 6.33 3.43
N PHE A 26 5.12 5.75 4.35
CA PHE A 26 4.78 6.42 5.61
C PHE A 26 5.42 5.72 6.81
N TRP A 27 6.13 6.50 7.62
CA TRP A 27 6.58 6.10 8.95
C TRP A 27 6.55 7.32 9.86
N GLY A 28 5.48 7.45 10.66
CA GLY A 28 5.19 8.67 11.41
C GLY A 28 6.33 9.17 12.30
N GLN A 29 7.14 8.26 12.86
CA GLN A 29 8.23 8.58 13.77
C GLN A 29 9.55 8.98 13.07
N GLY A 30 9.59 8.95 11.73
CA GLY A 30 10.80 9.23 10.96
C GLY A 30 11.75 8.03 10.84
N GLU A 31 12.75 8.16 9.97
CA GLU A 31 13.67 7.07 9.59
C GLU A 31 14.47 6.53 10.78
N ASP A 32 14.90 7.41 11.69
CA ASP A 32 15.74 7.03 12.83
C ASP A 32 15.01 6.12 13.83
N GLN A 33 13.69 6.19 13.85
CA GLN A 33 12.84 5.36 14.73
C GLN A 33 12.28 4.13 14.02
N MET A 34 12.76 3.82 12.82
CA MET A 34 12.35 2.60 12.11
C MET A 34 12.96 1.36 12.79
N PRO A 35 12.14 0.32 13.09
CA PRO A 35 12.66 -1.00 13.41
C PRO A 35 13.62 -1.50 12.32
N VAL A 36 14.58 -2.34 12.69
CA VAL A 36 15.64 -2.83 11.79
C VAL A 36 15.10 -3.33 10.45
N LEU A 37 14.05 -4.17 10.46
CA LEU A 37 13.45 -4.67 9.20
C LEU A 37 12.83 -3.55 8.37
N VAL A 38 12.12 -2.63 9.00
CA VAL A 38 11.50 -1.48 8.31
C VAL A 38 12.56 -0.62 7.65
N LYS A 39 13.64 -0.32 8.39
CA LYS A 39 14.79 0.44 7.88
C LYS A 39 15.45 -0.28 6.69
N ALA A 40 15.62 -1.61 6.78
CA ALA A 40 16.17 -2.40 5.68
C ALA A 40 15.27 -2.35 4.42
N CYS A 41 13.94 -2.48 4.59
CA CYS A 41 12.99 -2.33 3.49
C CYS A 41 13.09 -0.95 2.85
N TYR A 42 13.10 0.10 3.66
CA TYR A 42 13.19 1.48 3.17
C TYR A 42 14.53 1.74 2.45
N LYS A 43 15.67 1.34 3.03
CA LYS A 43 16.98 1.48 2.39
C LYS A 43 17.06 0.71 1.06
N GLN A 44 16.54 -0.50 1.01
CA GLN A 44 16.44 -1.27 -0.24
C GLN A 44 15.58 -0.54 -1.28
N LEU A 45 14.46 0.04 -0.88
CA LEU A 45 13.55 0.76 -1.76
C LEU A 45 14.23 1.99 -2.39
N ILE A 46 14.88 2.84 -1.58
CA ILE A 46 15.58 4.03 -2.08
C ILE A 46 16.82 3.70 -2.93
N SER A 47 17.47 2.56 -2.67
CA SER A 47 18.61 2.12 -3.48
C SER A 47 18.22 1.72 -4.91
N LEU A 48 16.97 1.32 -5.11
CA LEU A 48 16.44 0.83 -6.38
C LEU A 48 15.62 1.86 -7.15
N ASN A 49 15.13 2.92 -6.49
CA ASN A 49 14.21 3.88 -7.09
C ASN A 49 14.64 5.31 -6.78
N GLY A 50 14.54 6.21 -7.78
CA GLY A 50 15.05 7.57 -7.66
C GLY A 50 14.14 8.56 -6.93
N ASP A 51 12.82 8.42 -7.01
CA ASP A 51 11.84 9.37 -6.41
C ASP A 51 11.01 8.65 -5.32
N VAL A 52 11.63 8.49 -4.15
CA VAL A 52 10.99 7.90 -2.96
C VAL A 52 10.86 8.96 -1.89
N VAL A 53 9.65 9.22 -1.41
CA VAL A 53 9.36 10.20 -0.37
C VAL A 53 8.90 9.50 0.90
N LEU A 54 9.63 9.72 1.99
CA LEU A 54 9.22 9.31 3.32
C LEU A 54 8.30 10.37 3.92
N ILE A 55 7.06 9.98 4.16
CA ILE A 55 6.09 10.80 4.90
C ILE A 55 6.20 10.48 6.38
N THR A 56 6.34 11.54 7.18
CA THR A 56 6.43 11.49 8.64
C THR A 56 5.35 12.39 9.25
N LYS A 57 5.23 12.39 10.57
CA LYS A 57 4.32 13.31 11.27
C LYS A 57 4.74 14.78 11.09
N GLU A 58 6.04 15.05 10.90
CA GLU A 58 6.58 16.40 10.74
C GLU A 58 6.27 16.99 9.37
N ASN A 59 6.32 16.17 8.30
CA ASN A 59 6.21 16.67 6.91
C ASN A 59 4.89 16.31 6.22
N VAL A 60 4.01 15.54 6.84
CA VAL A 60 2.75 15.11 6.20
C VAL A 60 1.90 16.28 5.72
N HIS A 61 1.93 17.41 6.44
CA HIS A 61 1.20 18.62 6.08
C HIS A 61 1.67 19.29 4.78
N ASP A 62 2.92 19.02 4.36
CA ASP A 62 3.48 19.57 3.13
C ASP A 62 2.95 18.83 1.88
N TYR A 63 2.40 17.64 2.08
CA TYR A 63 2.01 16.75 0.98
C TYR A 63 0.52 16.47 0.88
N VAL A 64 -0.24 16.58 1.98
CA VAL A 64 -1.67 16.26 1.98
C VAL A 64 -2.50 17.31 2.68
N ASP A 65 -3.64 17.62 2.06
CA ASP A 65 -4.68 18.45 2.66
C ASP A 65 -5.67 17.54 3.42
N ILE A 66 -5.46 17.45 4.73
CA ILE A 66 -6.27 16.66 5.66
C ILE A 66 -6.82 17.61 6.74
N PRO A 67 -8.14 17.56 7.05
CA PRO A 67 -8.74 18.42 8.07
C PRO A 67 -8.02 18.37 9.44
N ALA A 68 -7.79 19.54 10.06
CA ALA A 68 -7.12 19.65 11.35
C ALA A 68 -7.76 18.79 12.46
N ALA A 69 -9.08 18.58 12.41
CA ALA A 69 -9.80 17.73 13.35
C ALA A 69 -9.31 16.27 13.33
N ILE A 70 -8.78 15.78 12.19
CA ILE A 70 -8.24 14.42 12.07
C ILE A 70 -6.89 14.34 12.80
N TYR A 71 -6.01 15.32 12.63
CA TYR A 71 -4.74 15.40 13.36
C TYR A 71 -4.96 15.42 14.86
N GLN A 72 -5.92 16.23 15.35
CA GLN A 72 -6.29 16.27 16.77
C GLN A 72 -6.76 14.92 17.31
N LYS A 73 -7.44 14.10 16.47
CA LYS A 73 -7.83 12.74 16.86
C LYS A 73 -6.63 11.79 16.94
N VAL A 74 -5.64 11.95 16.08
CA VAL A 74 -4.39 11.18 16.16
C VAL A 74 -3.63 11.53 17.44
N GLU A 75 -3.45 12.82 17.71
CA GLU A 75 -2.75 13.33 18.89
C GLU A 75 -3.42 12.89 20.20
N SER A 76 -4.76 12.92 20.24
CA SER A 76 -5.54 12.45 21.40
C SER A 76 -5.67 10.92 21.51
N GLY A 77 -5.10 10.15 20.57
CA GLY A 77 -5.19 8.68 20.55
C GLY A 77 -6.56 8.11 20.13
N LYS A 78 -7.51 8.96 19.74
CA LYS A 78 -8.82 8.52 19.20
C LYS A 78 -8.73 7.90 17.82
N LEU A 79 -7.71 8.25 17.06
CA LEU A 79 -7.37 7.67 15.77
C LEU A 79 -5.95 7.12 15.85
N THR A 80 -5.78 5.83 15.52
CA THR A 80 -4.45 5.19 15.52
C THR A 80 -3.61 5.67 14.35
N TRP A 81 -2.28 5.59 14.46
CA TRP A 81 -1.36 5.88 13.36
C TRP A 81 -1.61 4.98 12.14
N ALA A 82 -2.08 3.75 12.36
CA ALA A 82 -2.43 2.85 11.26
C ALA A 82 -3.64 3.39 10.48
N ASN A 83 -4.71 3.78 11.18
CA ASN A 83 -5.90 4.35 10.54
C ASN A 83 -5.60 5.72 9.89
N PHE A 84 -4.74 6.53 10.51
CA PHE A 84 -4.27 7.78 9.91
C PHE A 84 -3.48 7.52 8.63
N SER A 85 -2.61 6.51 8.63
CA SER A 85 -1.89 6.06 7.43
C SER A 85 -2.82 5.67 6.28
N ASP A 86 -4.00 5.08 6.57
CA ASP A 86 -5.00 4.76 5.56
C ASP A 86 -5.59 6.03 4.91
N ILE A 87 -5.82 7.08 5.70
CA ILE A 87 -6.27 8.38 5.19
C ILE A 87 -5.15 9.04 4.37
N VAL A 88 -3.91 9.06 4.88
CA VAL A 88 -2.76 9.67 4.21
C VAL A 88 -2.52 9.02 2.85
N ARG A 89 -2.49 7.67 2.78
CA ARG A 89 -2.21 6.95 1.53
C ARG A 89 -3.23 7.25 0.44
N THR A 90 -4.51 7.26 0.79
CA THR A 90 -5.57 7.53 -0.19
C THR A 90 -5.59 8.99 -0.61
N THR A 91 -5.23 9.92 0.28
CA THR A 91 -5.13 11.34 -0.02
C THR A 91 -3.93 11.65 -0.92
N LEU A 92 -2.75 11.06 -0.64
CA LEU A 92 -1.57 11.18 -1.51
C LEU A 92 -1.86 10.69 -2.93
N LEU A 93 -2.45 9.51 -3.06
CA LEU A 93 -2.79 8.94 -4.35
C LEU A 93 -3.87 9.75 -5.09
N ALA A 94 -4.82 10.35 -4.36
CA ALA A 94 -5.82 11.25 -4.94
C ALA A 94 -5.23 12.57 -5.44
N GLN A 95 -4.34 13.19 -4.66
CA GLN A 95 -3.82 14.53 -4.94
C GLN A 95 -2.62 14.51 -5.88
N HIS A 96 -1.75 13.50 -5.77
CA HIS A 96 -0.46 13.47 -6.47
C HIS A 96 -0.31 12.27 -7.41
N GLY A 97 -1.11 11.22 -7.26
CA GLY A 97 -0.83 9.95 -7.91
C GLY A 97 0.43 9.28 -7.34
N GLY A 98 1.03 8.38 -8.11
CA GLY A 98 2.22 7.63 -7.71
C GLY A 98 1.91 6.30 -7.06
N LEU A 99 2.94 5.68 -6.47
CA LEU A 99 2.88 4.37 -5.85
C LEU A 99 2.98 4.50 -4.33
N TRP A 100 1.98 4.04 -3.60
CA TRP A 100 2.09 3.79 -2.17
C TRP A 100 2.67 2.42 -1.90
N LEU A 101 3.67 2.35 -1.03
CA LEU A 101 4.17 1.10 -0.44
C LEU A 101 4.21 1.23 1.08
N ASP A 102 3.64 0.26 1.79
CA ASP A 102 3.86 0.18 3.24
C ASP A 102 5.36 0.03 3.54
N ALA A 103 5.82 0.62 4.63
CA ALA A 103 7.23 0.62 5.04
C ALA A 103 7.83 -0.80 5.31
N THR A 104 7.00 -1.83 5.33
CA THR A 104 7.41 -3.24 5.45
C THR A 104 7.44 -3.99 4.13
N VAL A 105 7.36 -3.30 3.01
CA VAL A 105 7.44 -3.92 1.68
C VAL A 105 8.89 -4.02 1.26
N TRP A 106 9.32 -5.24 0.96
CA TRP A 106 10.62 -5.53 0.36
C TRP A 106 10.47 -5.63 -1.15
N ILE A 107 11.29 -4.88 -1.89
CA ILE A 107 11.37 -4.99 -3.34
C ILE A 107 12.76 -5.43 -3.77
N THR A 108 12.85 -6.11 -4.91
CA THR A 108 14.10 -6.73 -5.39
C THR A 108 14.63 -6.11 -6.67
N ARG A 109 13.80 -5.32 -7.35
CA ARG A 109 14.14 -4.54 -8.56
C ARG A 109 13.36 -3.24 -8.57
N PRO A 110 13.73 -2.24 -9.41
CA PRO A 110 12.95 -1.02 -9.57
C PRO A 110 11.50 -1.31 -9.93
N PHE A 111 10.57 -0.49 -9.41
CA PHE A 111 9.15 -0.65 -9.75
C PHE A 111 8.93 -0.29 -11.23
N PRO A 112 8.35 -1.18 -12.04
CA PRO A 112 8.20 -0.99 -13.48
C PRO A 112 6.93 -0.18 -13.80
N PHE A 113 6.92 1.11 -13.54
CA PHE A 113 5.76 1.98 -13.78
C PHE A 113 5.20 1.87 -15.19
N ASP A 114 6.05 1.63 -16.19
CA ASP A 114 5.64 1.55 -17.60
C ASP A 114 4.72 0.36 -17.89
N ASP A 115 4.83 -0.72 -17.11
CA ASP A 115 3.97 -1.90 -17.24
C ASP A 115 2.51 -1.60 -16.84
N PHE A 116 2.29 -0.53 -16.05
CA PHE A 116 0.98 -0.14 -15.52
C PHE A 116 0.42 1.15 -16.15
N LYS A 117 1.12 1.76 -17.11
CA LYS A 117 0.78 3.10 -17.67
C LYS A 117 -0.61 3.22 -18.28
N THR A 118 -1.23 2.12 -18.69
CA THR A 118 -2.58 2.09 -19.28
C THR A 118 -3.68 1.92 -18.23
N MET A 119 -3.32 1.68 -16.97
CA MET A 119 -4.26 1.49 -15.88
C MET A 119 -4.41 2.79 -15.10
N PRO A 120 -5.60 3.32 -14.86
CA PRO A 120 -5.78 4.54 -14.05
C PRO A 120 -5.33 4.31 -12.60
N PHE A 121 -5.45 3.10 -12.10
CA PHE A 121 -4.96 2.66 -10.79
C PHE A 121 -4.62 1.16 -10.82
N TYR A 122 -3.84 0.73 -9.83
CA TYR A 122 -3.48 -0.67 -9.64
C TYR A 122 -3.28 -0.97 -8.14
N SER A 123 -3.49 -2.21 -7.74
CA SER A 123 -3.07 -2.74 -6.44
C SER A 123 -2.44 -4.10 -6.62
N VAL A 124 -1.37 -4.35 -5.88
CA VAL A 124 -0.78 -5.68 -5.82
C VAL A 124 -1.83 -6.68 -5.34
N ASN A 125 -2.21 -7.58 -6.20
CA ASN A 125 -3.24 -8.57 -5.94
C ASN A 125 -2.73 -10.00 -6.19
N GLY A 126 -3.52 -10.99 -5.83
CA GLY A 126 -3.25 -12.38 -6.10
C GLY A 126 -4.40 -13.23 -5.61
N LYS A 127 -4.85 -14.15 -6.43
CA LYS A 127 -5.96 -15.05 -6.06
C LYS A 127 -5.58 -15.84 -4.82
N VAL A 128 -6.42 -15.75 -3.81
CA VAL A 128 -6.27 -16.56 -2.61
C VAL A 128 -6.93 -17.90 -2.84
N PRO A 129 -6.25 -19.03 -2.54
CA PRO A 129 -6.86 -20.35 -2.66
C PRO A 129 -8.17 -20.43 -1.86
N VAL A 130 -9.23 -20.92 -2.51
CA VAL A 130 -10.61 -21.00 -1.96
C VAL A 130 -10.70 -21.76 -0.62
N ASN A 131 -9.68 -22.57 -0.30
CA ASN A 131 -9.64 -23.46 0.86
C ASN A 131 -9.23 -22.77 2.18
N ASN A 132 -8.78 -21.53 2.14
CA ASN A 132 -8.38 -20.81 3.36
C ASN A 132 -9.54 -19.95 3.88
N LYS A 133 -10.32 -20.48 4.82
CA LYS A 133 -11.51 -19.83 5.38
C LYS A 133 -11.23 -18.48 6.06
N SER A 134 -10.05 -18.31 6.68
CA SER A 134 -9.67 -17.05 7.34
C SER A 134 -9.37 -15.94 6.30
N VAL A 135 -8.73 -16.29 5.21
CA VAL A 135 -8.43 -15.35 4.13
C VAL A 135 -9.70 -15.04 3.32
N ARG A 136 -10.65 -16.00 3.22
CA ARG A 136 -11.92 -15.80 2.53
C ARG A 136 -12.79 -14.72 3.19
N PHE A 137 -12.69 -14.53 4.49
CA PHE A 137 -13.40 -13.44 5.18
C PHE A 137 -12.80 -12.06 4.80
N TRP A 138 -11.47 -11.96 4.65
CA TRP A 138 -10.74 -10.74 4.27
C TRP A 138 -10.72 -10.48 2.77
N THR A 139 -10.92 -11.51 1.94
CA THR A 139 -10.97 -11.45 0.48
C THR A 139 -12.35 -11.77 -0.07
N SER A 140 -13.41 -11.63 0.74
CA SER A 140 -14.79 -11.85 0.31
C SER A 140 -15.27 -10.86 -0.74
N PHE A 141 -14.43 -9.86 -1.04
CA PHE A 141 -14.59 -9.01 -2.20
C PHE A 141 -14.06 -9.73 -3.44
N GLU A 142 -14.81 -9.70 -4.51
CA GLU A 142 -14.48 -10.31 -5.82
C GLU A 142 -13.14 -9.77 -6.38
N TRP A 143 -12.61 -8.70 -5.79
CA TRP A 143 -11.38 -8.03 -6.15
C TRP A 143 -10.34 -8.19 -5.05
N ASN A 144 -9.27 -8.92 -5.33
CA ASN A 144 -8.15 -9.18 -4.44
C ASN A 144 -7.29 -7.92 -4.20
N TRP A 145 -7.82 -6.92 -3.52
CA TRP A 145 -7.16 -5.66 -3.25
C TRP A 145 -6.11 -5.80 -2.12
N SER A 146 -4.99 -5.09 -2.26
CA SER A 146 -3.95 -5.02 -1.23
C SER A 146 -3.61 -3.57 -0.91
N SER A 147 -4.14 -3.05 0.20
CA SER A 147 -3.96 -1.65 0.61
C SER A 147 -2.51 -1.28 0.95
N TRP A 148 -1.62 -2.27 1.10
CA TRP A 148 -0.21 -2.06 1.38
C TRP A 148 0.66 -1.74 0.14
N ALA A 149 0.13 -1.88 -1.08
CA ALA A 149 0.78 -1.51 -2.33
C ALA A 149 -0.26 -1.07 -3.36
N MET A 150 -0.38 0.21 -3.59
CA MET A 150 -1.40 0.82 -4.44
C MET A 150 -0.78 1.88 -5.35
N LEU A 151 -1.16 1.88 -6.61
CA LEU A 151 -0.75 2.84 -7.64
C LEU A 151 -1.95 3.67 -8.09
N ALA A 152 -1.75 4.97 -8.21
CA ALA A 152 -2.56 5.85 -9.06
C ALA A 152 -1.62 6.44 -10.11
N ASN A 153 -1.85 6.15 -11.38
CA ASN A 153 -0.95 6.63 -12.44
C ASN A 153 -0.93 8.15 -12.56
N GLU A 154 -2.01 8.81 -12.15
CA GLU A 154 -2.17 10.26 -12.29
C GLU A 154 -2.80 10.85 -11.04
N PRO A 155 -2.55 12.14 -10.76
CA PRO A 155 -3.37 12.91 -9.82
C PRO A 155 -4.84 12.91 -10.27
N GLY A 156 -5.74 12.97 -9.31
CA GLY A 156 -7.18 13.05 -9.63
C GLY A 156 -7.86 11.71 -9.91
N SER A 157 -7.21 10.56 -9.63
CA SER A 157 -7.84 9.25 -9.75
C SER A 157 -9.19 9.21 -9.02
N LEU A 158 -10.27 8.94 -9.76
CA LEU A 158 -11.65 8.92 -9.24
C LEU A 158 -11.81 8.00 -8.04
N LEU A 159 -11.19 6.81 -8.09
CA LEU A 159 -11.22 5.85 -6.99
C LEU A 159 -10.64 6.48 -5.72
N PHE A 160 -9.41 7.00 -5.81
CA PHE A 160 -8.74 7.52 -4.62
C PHE A 160 -9.33 8.85 -4.13
N GLN A 161 -9.83 9.70 -5.02
CA GLN A 161 -10.60 10.89 -4.61
C GLN A 161 -11.83 10.49 -3.79
N PHE A 162 -12.61 9.52 -4.28
CA PHE A 162 -13.80 9.05 -3.57
C PHE A 162 -13.44 8.47 -2.21
N VAL A 163 -12.49 7.52 -2.17
CA VAL A 163 -12.12 6.83 -0.94
C VAL A 163 -11.53 7.83 0.08
N SER A 164 -10.62 8.71 -0.35
CA SER A 164 -10.01 9.72 0.52
C SER A 164 -11.07 10.65 1.13
N GLN A 165 -11.96 11.21 0.32
CA GLN A 165 -13.01 12.12 0.82
C GLN A 165 -13.97 11.42 1.77
N MET A 166 -14.37 10.18 1.49
CA MET A 166 -15.24 9.40 2.37
C MET A 166 -14.56 9.07 3.69
N MET A 167 -13.29 8.64 3.67
CA MET A 167 -12.52 8.34 4.88
C MET A 167 -12.33 9.59 5.74
N GLN A 168 -11.98 10.73 5.14
CA GLN A 168 -11.85 12.00 5.86
C GLN A 168 -13.18 12.45 6.46
N ALA A 169 -14.27 12.38 5.70
CA ALA A 169 -15.60 12.76 6.20
C ALA A 169 -16.04 11.89 7.39
N ILE A 170 -15.80 10.57 7.33
CA ILE A 170 -16.05 9.64 8.43
C ILE A 170 -15.15 9.97 9.61
N ALA A 171 -13.84 10.16 9.38
CA ALA A 171 -12.89 10.47 10.43
C ALA A 171 -13.19 11.80 11.16
N VAL A 172 -13.72 12.81 10.45
CA VAL A 172 -14.17 14.07 11.07
C VAL A 172 -15.41 13.85 11.90
N LYS A 173 -16.41 13.14 11.34
CA LYS A 173 -17.77 13.07 11.90
C LYS A 173 -17.90 12.07 13.03
N GLU A 174 -17.30 10.88 12.88
CA GLU A 174 -17.45 9.79 13.84
C GLU A 174 -16.49 9.94 15.02
N LEU A 175 -16.93 9.57 16.22
CA LEU A 175 -16.12 9.68 17.44
C LEU A 175 -14.94 8.68 17.44
N TYR A 176 -15.15 7.50 16.88
CA TYR A 176 -14.17 6.41 16.75
C TYR A 176 -14.07 5.93 15.33
N TRP A 177 -12.94 5.29 14.99
CA TRP A 177 -12.77 4.61 13.70
C TRP A 177 -13.72 3.41 13.61
N LEU A 178 -14.45 3.32 12.49
CA LEU A 178 -15.54 2.35 12.38
C LEU A 178 -15.06 0.91 12.23
N ASP A 179 -14.01 0.69 11.40
CA ASP A 179 -13.50 -0.66 11.13
C ASP A 179 -12.05 -0.59 10.62
N TYR A 180 -11.27 -1.65 10.88
CA TYR A 180 -9.90 -1.80 10.37
C TYR A 180 -9.85 -1.86 8.84
N VAL A 181 -10.86 -2.45 8.20
CA VAL A 181 -10.97 -2.62 6.74
C VAL A 181 -11.88 -1.59 6.07
N LEU A 182 -12.12 -0.45 6.72
CA LEU A 182 -13.01 0.60 6.18
C LEU A 182 -12.62 1.02 4.75
N GLN A 183 -11.32 1.16 4.47
CA GLN A 183 -10.83 1.48 3.13
C GLN A 183 -11.30 0.46 2.09
N ASP A 184 -11.23 -0.83 2.39
CA ASP A 184 -11.60 -1.89 1.46
C ASP A 184 -13.12 -1.88 1.19
N TYR A 185 -13.95 -1.61 2.21
CA TYR A 185 -15.39 -1.41 2.02
C TYR A 185 -15.72 -0.23 1.10
N LEU A 186 -15.00 0.88 1.25
CA LEU A 186 -15.21 2.06 0.41
C LEU A 186 -14.77 1.81 -1.04
N ILE A 187 -13.67 1.10 -1.26
CA ILE A 187 -13.22 0.66 -2.58
C ILE A 187 -14.28 -0.25 -3.23
N PHE A 188 -14.76 -1.24 -2.49
CA PHE A 188 -15.82 -2.15 -2.95
C PHE A 188 -17.09 -1.38 -3.32
N TYR A 189 -17.52 -0.45 -2.46
CA TYR A 189 -18.68 0.39 -2.74
C TYR A 189 -18.46 1.23 -4.01
N ALA A 190 -17.29 1.85 -4.17
CA ALA A 190 -16.96 2.63 -5.35
C ALA A 190 -17.04 1.81 -6.64
N CYS A 191 -16.50 0.59 -6.64
CA CYS A 191 -16.55 -0.31 -7.80
C CYS A 191 -17.98 -0.68 -8.20
N ARG A 192 -18.89 -0.84 -7.26
CA ARG A 192 -20.30 -1.13 -7.54
C ARG A 192 -21.11 0.09 -7.91
N LYS A 193 -20.80 1.23 -7.30
CA LYS A 193 -21.55 2.48 -7.50
C LYS A 193 -21.17 3.19 -8.80
N PHE A 194 -19.89 3.13 -9.18
CA PHE A 194 -19.35 3.84 -10.34
C PHE A 194 -18.87 2.83 -11.40
N PRO A 195 -19.61 2.64 -12.52
CA PRO A 195 -19.32 1.60 -13.51
C PRO A 195 -17.90 1.68 -14.10
N GLN A 196 -17.35 2.90 -14.28
CA GLN A 196 -15.99 3.07 -14.79
C GLN A 196 -14.95 2.52 -13.80
N ILE A 197 -15.09 2.82 -12.50
CA ILE A 197 -14.20 2.29 -11.46
C ILE A 197 -14.28 0.75 -11.43
N GLY A 198 -15.46 0.17 -11.52
CA GLY A 198 -15.64 -1.29 -11.59
C GLY A 198 -14.97 -1.94 -12.80
N LYS A 199 -15.06 -1.29 -13.97
CA LYS A 199 -14.38 -1.73 -15.20
C LYS A 199 -12.85 -1.67 -15.04
N ASP A 200 -12.32 -0.58 -14.52
CA ASP A 200 -10.89 -0.39 -14.30
C ASP A 200 -10.35 -1.40 -13.27
N MET A 201 -11.13 -1.70 -12.22
CA MET A 201 -10.79 -2.71 -11.23
C MET A 201 -10.71 -4.11 -11.85
N THR A 202 -11.59 -4.45 -12.79
CA THR A 202 -11.52 -5.74 -13.49
C THR A 202 -10.22 -5.85 -14.28
N ALA A 203 -9.80 -4.80 -14.97
CA ALA A 203 -8.52 -4.77 -15.68
C ALA A 203 -7.32 -4.91 -14.73
N CYS A 204 -7.36 -4.30 -13.54
CA CYS A 204 -6.32 -4.46 -12.51
C CYS A 204 -6.12 -5.93 -12.09
N ASN A 205 -7.19 -6.72 -12.05
CA ASN A 205 -7.14 -8.11 -11.60
C ASN A 205 -6.52 -9.08 -12.63
N GLU A 206 -6.20 -8.62 -13.83
CA GLU A 206 -5.50 -9.43 -14.85
C GLU A 206 -4.01 -9.58 -14.53
N ILE A 207 -3.41 -8.66 -13.77
CA ILE A 207 -2.01 -8.73 -13.34
C ILE A 207 -1.94 -9.21 -11.90
N GLU A 208 -1.38 -10.40 -11.67
CA GLU A 208 -1.32 -11.03 -10.36
C GLU A 208 0.11 -11.17 -9.82
N PHE A 209 0.28 -10.87 -8.52
CA PHE A 209 1.49 -11.17 -7.76
C PHE A 209 1.25 -12.37 -6.83
N LYS A 210 1.50 -13.57 -7.34
CA LYS A 210 1.11 -14.83 -6.68
C LYS A 210 1.94 -15.14 -5.43
N ASN A 211 3.22 -14.74 -5.44
CA ASN A 211 4.21 -15.13 -4.41
C ASN A 211 4.56 -14.01 -3.43
N ARG A 212 3.73 -12.94 -3.36
CA ARG A 212 3.97 -11.77 -2.51
C ARG A 212 4.20 -12.07 -1.00
N GLY A 213 3.78 -13.24 -0.54
CA GLY A 213 3.98 -13.71 0.84
C GLY A 213 5.11 -14.72 1.00
N THR A 214 5.69 -15.21 -0.08
CA THR A 214 6.66 -16.33 -0.03
C THR A 214 7.92 -15.94 0.73
N LEU A 215 8.47 -14.74 0.50
CA LEU A 215 9.65 -14.29 1.24
C LEU A 215 9.41 -14.25 2.76
N ALA A 216 8.21 -13.85 3.20
CA ALA A 216 7.86 -13.83 4.62
C ALA A 216 7.89 -15.23 5.24
N SER A 217 7.50 -16.28 4.50
CA SER A 217 7.56 -17.67 4.99
C SER A 217 9.00 -18.21 5.10
N LEU A 218 9.94 -17.64 4.36
CA LEU A 218 11.33 -18.05 4.34
C LEU A 218 12.22 -17.29 5.35
N MET A 219 11.73 -16.23 5.97
CA MET A 219 12.53 -15.27 6.75
C MET A 219 13.42 -15.94 7.83
N ASN A 220 12.96 -17.00 8.48
CA ASN A 220 13.72 -17.75 9.50
C ASN A 220 14.45 -18.99 8.94
N SER A 221 14.33 -19.27 7.64
CA SER A 221 15.03 -20.38 6.99
C SER A 221 16.48 -20.00 6.68
N PRO A 222 17.40 -20.97 6.56
CA PRO A 222 18.76 -20.73 6.05
C PRO A 222 18.70 -20.03 4.69
N TYR A 223 19.48 -18.98 4.51
CA TYR A 223 19.52 -18.24 3.27
C TYR A 223 20.08 -19.11 2.13
N ASN A 224 19.37 -19.10 1.00
CA ASN A 224 19.79 -19.74 -0.23
C ASN A 224 19.72 -18.74 -1.40
N GLU A 225 20.86 -18.43 -1.99
CA GLU A 225 20.98 -17.45 -3.07
C GLU A 225 20.19 -17.84 -4.33
N ASP A 226 20.19 -19.11 -4.70
CA ASP A 226 19.50 -19.58 -5.90
C ASP A 226 17.97 -19.57 -5.72
N GLU A 227 17.51 -19.91 -4.52
CA GLU A 227 16.10 -19.80 -4.16
C GLU A 227 15.65 -18.33 -4.15
N TYR A 228 16.47 -17.45 -3.56
CA TYR A 228 16.19 -16.01 -3.57
C TYR A 228 16.13 -15.44 -5.01
N LYS A 229 17.03 -15.86 -5.89
CA LYS A 229 16.99 -15.48 -7.30
C LYS A 229 15.73 -15.97 -8.00
N LYS A 230 15.28 -17.20 -7.73
CA LYS A 230 14.02 -17.73 -8.28
C LYS A 230 12.81 -16.93 -7.85
N LEU A 231 12.74 -16.48 -6.58
CA LEU A 231 11.65 -15.59 -6.15
C LEU A 231 11.58 -14.32 -7.00
N ASN A 232 12.74 -13.75 -7.34
CA ASN A 232 12.83 -12.51 -8.12
C ASN A 232 12.42 -12.67 -9.60
N THR A 233 12.32 -13.89 -10.12
CA THR A 233 11.87 -14.12 -11.51
C THR A 233 10.35 -14.08 -11.63
N THR A 234 9.62 -14.39 -10.57
CA THR A 234 8.15 -14.47 -10.56
C THR A 234 7.51 -13.21 -9.99
N ASP A 235 8.02 -12.75 -8.87
CA ASP A 235 7.54 -11.55 -8.19
C ASP A 235 8.73 -10.72 -7.70
N TYR A 236 8.52 -9.43 -7.50
CA TYR A 236 9.56 -8.50 -7.02
C TYR A 236 9.10 -7.64 -5.86
N ILE A 237 7.86 -7.85 -5.38
CA ILE A 237 7.24 -7.14 -4.26
C ILE A 237 6.81 -8.18 -3.22
N PHE A 238 7.33 -8.05 -2.00
CA PHE A 238 7.06 -8.98 -0.91
C PHE A 238 6.60 -8.23 0.33
N LYS A 239 5.44 -8.63 0.88
CA LYS A 239 4.95 -8.08 2.15
C LYS A 239 5.60 -8.79 3.31
N LEU A 240 6.29 -8.03 4.17
CA LEU A 240 6.91 -8.51 5.40
C LEU A 240 6.17 -7.95 6.63
N SER A 241 6.58 -8.38 7.82
CA SER A 241 6.06 -7.91 9.10
C SER A 241 7.18 -7.68 10.10
N TYR A 242 7.30 -6.47 10.64
CA TYR A 242 8.25 -6.16 11.73
C TYR A 242 7.75 -6.60 13.11
N ARG A 243 6.48 -7.00 13.21
CA ARG A 243 5.88 -7.51 14.46
C ARG A 243 6.20 -8.99 14.71
N THR A 244 6.68 -9.69 13.69
CA THR A 244 7.13 -11.08 13.81
C THR A 244 8.55 -11.11 14.35
N LEU A 245 8.82 -12.04 15.27
CA LEU A 245 10.19 -12.27 15.75
C LEU A 245 10.97 -13.04 14.69
N TRP A 246 11.92 -12.35 14.08
CA TRP A 246 12.82 -12.92 13.09
C TRP A 246 14.19 -13.23 13.72
N GLN A 247 14.81 -14.32 13.30
CA GLN A 247 16.11 -14.75 13.77
C GLN A 247 17.19 -14.41 12.74
N VAL A 248 18.32 -13.84 13.17
CA VAL A 248 19.47 -13.53 12.31
C VAL A 248 20.16 -14.80 11.83
N THR A 249 20.25 -15.79 12.70
CA THR A 249 20.83 -17.12 12.43
C THR A 249 19.89 -18.23 12.86
N THR A 250 19.98 -19.36 12.19
CA THR A 250 19.32 -20.60 12.63
C THR A 250 20.01 -21.19 13.86
N PRO A 251 19.40 -22.19 14.55
CA PRO A 251 20.06 -22.91 15.65
C PRO A 251 21.42 -23.55 15.27
N ASN A 252 21.58 -23.91 13.99
CA ASN A 252 22.82 -24.46 13.45
C ASN A 252 23.78 -23.36 12.93
N ASN A 253 23.60 -22.12 13.36
CA ASN A 253 24.43 -20.95 13.04
C ASN A 253 24.55 -20.60 11.55
N HIS A 254 23.55 -20.96 10.73
CA HIS A 254 23.43 -20.48 9.35
C HIS A 254 22.70 -19.15 9.31
N THR A 255 23.18 -18.19 8.50
CA THR A 255 22.48 -16.93 8.26
C THR A 255 21.10 -17.18 7.66
N THR A 256 20.07 -16.57 8.22
CA THR A 256 18.69 -16.67 7.71
C THR A 256 18.43 -15.66 6.59
N TYR A 257 17.29 -15.77 5.90
CA TYR A 257 16.85 -14.71 4.97
C TYR A 257 16.76 -13.36 5.68
N TYR A 258 16.16 -13.30 6.88
CA TYR A 258 16.12 -12.06 7.67
C TYR A 258 17.52 -11.51 7.94
N GLY A 259 18.45 -12.35 8.43
CA GLY A 259 19.82 -11.94 8.67
C GLY A 259 20.49 -11.38 7.41
N LYS A 260 20.25 -11.97 6.26
CA LYS A 260 20.78 -11.50 4.97
C LYS A 260 20.19 -10.15 4.54
N LEU A 261 18.86 -9.94 4.72
CA LEU A 261 18.21 -8.70 4.34
C LEU A 261 18.71 -7.51 5.18
N ILE A 262 18.82 -7.68 6.51
CA ILE A 262 19.25 -6.60 7.40
C ILE A 262 20.76 -6.31 7.34
N ALA A 263 21.58 -7.26 6.86
CA ALA A 263 23.02 -7.05 6.67
C ALA A 263 23.34 -5.98 5.59
N LYS A 264 22.31 -5.46 4.89
CA LYS A 264 22.45 -4.35 3.94
C LYS A 264 22.35 -2.97 4.59
N LEU A 265 22.08 -2.89 5.90
CA LEU A 265 22.09 -1.65 6.67
C LEU A 265 23.50 -1.20 7.02
#